data_c41eb1e7ee9e1aa560d82a6d4ed622c3
#
_entry.id   c41eb1e7ee9e1aa560d82a6d4ed622c3
#
_cell.length_a   1.000
_cell.length_b   1.000
_cell.length_c   1.000
_cell.angle_alpha   90.00
_cell.angle_beta   90.00
_cell.angle_gamma   90.00
#
_symmetry.space_group_name_H-M   'P 1'
#
loop_
_entity.id
_entity.type
_entity.pdbx_description
1 polymer ?
#
loop_
_entity_poly.entity_id
_entity_poly.type
_entity_poly.pdbx_seq_one_letter_code
_entity_poly.pdbx_strand_id
1 'polypeptide(L)'
;MQQEIAVTRVITPLQTPFLRVILVLLIALFAGASGPARADNPYAVAGISDPAHVTQFLARLKQAMTADDHAAIAAMVKYPLTVYSSAGRPTTYRNATALSANYTRVFTPEVKAAVAAAKPDDLFTRDQGVMIGNGEIWMNEIGGSMKIITVNHTR
;
A
#
# COMPACT_ATOMS: atom_id res chain seq x y z
N MET A 1 92.55 10.61 -11.46
CA MET A 1 91.94 9.47 -10.77
C MET A 1 91.07 10.00 -9.62
N GLN A 2 89.85 10.21 -9.81
CA GLN A 2 88.86 10.49 -8.72
C GLN A 2 87.77 9.55 -8.84
N GLN A 3 87.56 8.73 -7.78
CA GLN A 3 86.45 7.82 -7.66
C GLN A 3 85.27 8.59 -7.08
N GLU A 4 84.18 8.61 -7.83
CA GLU A 4 82.85 9.10 -7.38
C GLU A 4 82.20 8.05 -6.55
N ILE A 5 81.88 8.37 -5.26
CA ILE A 5 81.17 7.49 -4.37
C ILE A 5 79.70 7.80 -4.54
N ALA A 6 78.97 6.91 -5.22
CA ALA A 6 77.53 6.98 -5.34
C ALA A 6 76.89 6.59 -4.00
N VAL A 7 76.31 7.56 -3.30
CA VAL A 7 75.49 7.30 -2.10
C VAL A 7 74.07 6.95 -2.53
N THR A 8 73.78 5.66 -2.62
CA THR A 8 72.42 5.17 -2.82
C THR A 8 71.58 5.29 -1.52
N ARG A 9 70.71 6.30 -1.44
CA ARG A 9 69.75 6.39 -0.35
C ARG A 9 68.67 5.38 -0.57
N VAL A 10 68.63 4.33 0.24
CA VAL A 10 67.52 3.37 0.36
C VAL A 10 66.42 4.06 1.16
N ILE A 11 65.35 4.46 0.47
CA ILE A 11 64.15 4.95 1.13
C ILE A 11 63.29 3.73 1.49
N THR A 12 63.33 3.34 2.75
CA THR A 12 62.45 2.29 3.28
C THR A 12 61.06 2.89 3.50
N PRO A 13 59.99 2.37 2.86
CA PRO A 13 58.62 2.85 3.16
C PRO A 13 58.25 2.39 4.55
N LEU A 14 57.96 3.31 5.45
CA LEU A 14 57.43 3.07 6.77
C LEU A 14 56.00 2.51 6.65
N GLN A 15 55.89 1.19 6.61
CA GLN A 15 54.62 0.50 6.62
C GLN A 15 54.07 0.48 8.04
N THR A 16 53.35 1.54 8.41
CA THR A 16 52.62 1.56 9.69
C THR A 16 51.27 0.89 9.50
N PRO A 17 51.02 -0.33 10.03
CA PRO A 17 49.75 -1.03 9.92
C PRO A 17 48.58 -0.27 10.58
N PHE A 18 48.90 0.64 11.51
CA PHE A 18 47.94 1.47 12.22
C PHE A 18 47.17 2.46 11.33
N LEU A 19 47.79 2.99 10.26
CA LEU A 19 47.10 3.93 9.36
C LEU A 19 46.01 3.26 8.50
N ARG A 20 46.18 1.97 8.17
CA ARG A 20 45.17 1.21 7.41
C ARG A 20 43.99 0.82 8.27
N VAL A 21 44.17 0.56 9.57
CA VAL A 21 43.10 0.22 10.51
C VAL A 21 42.22 1.43 10.79
N ILE A 22 42.79 2.64 10.92
CA ILE A 22 42.06 3.88 11.14
C ILE A 22 41.20 4.23 9.92
N LEU A 23 41.71 4.02 8.69
CA LEU A 23 40.97 4.33 7.46
C LEU A 23 39.76 3.38 7.27
N VAL A 24 39.90 2.10 7.63
CA VAL A 24 38.81 1.12 7.56
C VAL A 24 37.74 1.40 8.63
N LEU A 25 38.11 1.84 9.83
CA LEU A 25 37.18 2.19 10.90
C LEU A 25 36.39 3.49 10.58
N LEU A 26 37.01 4.46 9.90
CA LEU A 26 36.31 5.68 9.47
C LEU A 26 35.29 5.43 8.34
N ILE A 27 35.53 4.47 7.46
CA ILE A 27 34.55 4.08 6.41
C ILE A 27 33.35 3.33 7.00
N ALA A 28 33.57 2.53 8.06
CA ALA A 28 32.48 1.81 8.73
C ALA A 28 31.52 2.74 9.50
N LEU A 29 31.96 3.92 9.94
CA LEU A 29 31.12 4.86 10.68
C LEU A 29 30.16 5.67 9.77
N PHE A 30 30.39 5.71 8.44
CA PHE A 30 29.53 6.41 7.49
C PHE A 30 28.45 5.52 6.83
N ALA A 31 28.47 4.20 7.07
CA ALA A 31 27.53 3.25 6.48
C ALA A 31 26.20 3.07 7.27
N GLY A 32 25.92 3.93 8.23
CA GLY A 32 24.84 3.68 9.17
C GLY A 32 23.83 4.80 9.39
N ALA A 33 23.14 5.29 8.37
CA ALA A 33 21.89 6.06 8.57
C ALA A 33 21.08 6.24 7.28
N SER A 34 21.03 5.25 6.42
CA SER A 34 19.91 5.16 5.48
C SER A 34 18.81 4.41 6.20
N GLY A 35 18.10 5.10 7.09
CA GLY A 35 16.80 4.62 7.55
C GLY A 35 15.94 4.38 6.31
N PRO A 36 15.05 3.37 6.30
CA PRO A 36 14.15 3.16 5.18
C PRO A 36 13.44 4.48 4.90
N ALA A 37 13.59 5.00 3.68
CA ALA A 37 12.81 6.13 3.24
C ALA A 37 11.35 5.73 3.47
N ARG A 38 10.66 6.46 4.35
CA ARG A 38 9.24 6.22 4.62
C ARG A 38 8.55 6.51 3.31
N ALA A 39 8.15 5.44 2.61
CA ALA A 39 7.37 5.60 1.39
C ALA A 39 6.16 6.47 1.74
N ASP A 40 5.94 7.53 0.96
CA ASP A 40 4.77 8.38 1.16
C ASP A 40 3.52 7.51 1.15
N ASN A 41 2.72 7.59 2.22
CA ASN A 41 1.49 6.84 2.32
C ASN A 41 0.42 7.47 1.42
N PRO A 42 0.08 6.86 0.27
CA PRO A 42 -0.88 7.44 -0.68
C PRO A 42 -2.30 7.52 -0.11
N TYR A 43 -2.57 6.84 1.01
CA TYR A 43 -3.88 6.77 1.65
C TYR A 43 -4.01 7.70 2.87
N ALA A 44 -2.96 8.46 3.19
CA ALA A 44 -2.96 9.35 4.36
C ALA A 44 -4.06 10.43 4.30
N VAL A 45 -4.41 10.91 3.10
CA VAL A 45 -5.49 11.89 2.90
C VAL A 45 -6.86 11.34 3.32
N ALA A 46 -7.06 10.02 3.25
CA ALA A 46 -8.26 9.33 3.73
C ALA A 46 -8.21 9.01 5.25
N GLY A 47 -7.15 9.42 5.95
CA GLY A 47 -6.96 9.12 7.36
C GLY A 47 -6.46 7.71 7.64
N ILE A 48 -6.07 6.95 6.62
CA ILE A 48 -5.55 5.59 6.75
C ILE A 48 -4.04 5.68 7.02
N SER A 49 -3.63 5.22 8.20
CA SER A 49 -2.24 5.36 8.65
C SER A 49 -1.28 4.30 8.10
N ASP A 50 -1.80 3.10 7.82
CA ASP A 50 -1.02 1.98 7.28
C ASP A 50 -1.53 1.57 5.89
N PRO A 51 -0.74 1.78 4.82
CA PRO A 51 -1.12 1.38 3.47
C PRO A 51 -1.34 -0.14 3.32
N ALA A 52 -0.77 -0.96 4.21
CA ALA A 52 -1.00 -2.39 4.21
C ALA A 52 -2.47 -2.76 4.48
N HIS A 53 -3.21 -1.93 5.23
CA HIS A 53 -4.65 -2.15 5.46
C HIS A 53 -5.44 -2.15 4.16
N VAL A 54 -5.12 -1.24 3.24
CA VAL A 54 -5.78 -1.13 1.93
C VAL A 54 -5.45 -2.33 1.05
N THR A 55 -4.17 -2.68 0.94
CA THR A 55 -3.73 -3.79 0.07
C THR A 55 -4.26 -5.14 0.55
N GLN A 56 -4.24 -5.39 1.85
CA GLN A 56 -4.79 -6.60 2.45
C GLN A 56 -6.31 -6.67 2.30
N PHE A 57 -7.00 -5.55 2.47
CA PHE A 57 -8.45 -5.49 2.28
C PHE A 57 -8.83 -5.78 0.84
N LEU A 58 -8.16 -5.16 -0.14
CA LEU A 58 -8.39 -5.41 -1.56
C LEU A 58 -8.17 -6.89 -1.91
N ALA A 59 -7.09 -7.50 -1.39
CA ALA A 59 -6.80 -8.91 -1.63
C ALA A 59 -7.93 -9.83 -1.09
N ARG A 60 -8.38 -9.58 0.15
CA ARG A 60 -9.49 -10.33 0.75
C ARG A 60 -10.80 -10.13 0.01
N LEU A 61 -11.09 -8.90 -0.43
CA LEU A 61 -12.29 -8.59 -1.19
C LEU A 61 -12.31 -9.33 -2.54
N LYS A 62 -11.18 -9.33 -3.26
CA LYS A 62 -11.03 -10.10 -4.50
C LYS A 62 -11.24 -11.59 -4.28
N GLN A 63 -10.61 -12.14 -3.25
CA GLN A 63 -10.76 -13.56 -2.91
C GLN A 63 -12.21 -13.92 -2.60
N ALA A 64 -12.88 -13.13 -1.76
CA ALA A 64 -14.27 -13.36 -1.40
C ALA A 64 -15.23 -13.25 -2.61
N MET A 65 -14.98 -12.27 -3.50
CA MET A 65 -15.78 -12.13 -4.73
C MET A 65 -15.54 -13.26 -5.73
N THR A 66 -14.30 -13.75 -5.84
CA THR A 66 -13.99 -14.91 -6.70
C THR A 66 -14.61 -16.20 -6.17
N ALA A 67 -14.65 -16.36 -4.85
CA ALA A 67 -15.29 -17.50 -4.17
C ALA A 67 -16.81 -17.38 -4.07
N ASP A 68 -17.38 -16.25 -4.51
CA ASP A 68 -18.81 -15.88 -4.33
C ASP A 68 -19.26 -16.01 -2.85
N ASP A 69 -18.34 -15.70 -1.93
CA ASP A 69 -18.59 -15.76 -0.48
C ASP A 69 -19.34 -14.50 -0.01
N HIS A 70 -20.66 -14.56 -0.13
CA HIS A 70 -21.55 -13.45 0.25
C HIS A 70 -21.43 -13.08 1.73
N ALA A 71 -21.16 -14.06 2.61
CA ALA A 71 -21.04 -13.81 4.05
C ALA A 71 -19.77 -13.04 4.37
N ALA A 72 -18.64 -13.44 3.78
CA ALA A 72 -17.37 -12.72 3.93
C ALA A 72 -17.49 -11.29 3.40
N ILE A 73 -18.11 -11.10 2.22
CA ILE A 73 -18.30 -9.76 1.65
C ILE A 73 -19.20 -8.91 2.53
N ALA A 74 -20.31 -9.46 3.04
CA ALA A 74 -21.22 -8.75 3.94
C ALA A 74 -20.54 -8.32 5.26
N ALA A 75 -19.59 -9.11 5.77
CA ALA A 75 -18.78 -8.75 6.94
C ALA A 75 -17.78 -7.61 6.66
N MET A 76 -17.42 -7.41 5.39
CA MET A 76 -16.51 -6.33 4.96
C MET A 76 -17.21 -4.98 4.75
N VAL A 77 -18.54 -4.91 4.93
CA VAL A 77 -19.33 -3.70 4.70
C VAL A 77 -19.58 -2.94 5.99
N LYS A 78 -19.53 -1.60 5.91
CA LYS A 78 -20.07 -0.70 6.94
C LYS A 78 -21.57 -0.55 6.74
N TYR A 79 -22.35 -0.80 7.79
CA TYR A 79 -23.79 -0.61 7.76
C TYR A 79 -24.22 0.68 8.48
N PRO A 80 -25.31 1.36 8.02
CA PRO A 80 -26.04 1.08 6.79
C PRO A 80 -25.18 1.33 5.54
N LEU A 81 -25.31 0.46 4.51
CA LEU A 81 -24.66 0.65 3.22
C LEU A 81 -25.60 1.40 2.29
N THR A 82 -25.10 2.46 1.66
CA THR A 82 -25.80 3.15 0.58
C THR A 82 -25.28 2.68 -0.77
N VAL A 83 -26.20 2.30 -1.65
CA VAL A 83 -25.93 1.92 -3.04
C VAL A 83 -26.60 2.91 -3.97
N TYR A 84 -25.85 3.53 -4.85
CA TYR A 84 -26.36 4.44 -5.86
C TYR A 84 -26.51 3.71 -7.19
N SER A 85 -27.72 3.66 -7.72
CA SER A 85 -27.97 3.11 -9.05
C SER A 85 -27.66 4.11 -10.14
N SER A 86 -27.50 3.63 -11.36
CA SER A 86 -27.35 4.49 -12.56
C SER A 86 -28.55 5.44 -12.79
N ALA A 87 -29.72 5.11 -12.23
CA ALA A 87 -30.91 5.97 -12.23
C ALA A 87 -30.87 7.06 -11.14
N GLY A 88 -29.76 7.15 -10.35
CA GLY A 88 -29.52 8.20 -9.37
C GLY A 88 -30.32 8.08 -8.07
N ARG A 89 -31.12 7.04 -7.89
CA ARG A 89 -31.86 6.80 -6.64
C ARG A 89 -31.05 5.92 -5.69
N PRO A 90 -30.69 6.41 -4.49
CA PRO A 90 -29.98 5.62 -3.51
C PRO A 90 -30.88 4.55 -2.88
N THR A 91 -30.32 3.36 -2.67
CA THR A 91 -30.93 2.29 -1.89
C THR A 91 -30.05 2.04 -0.67
N THR A 92 -30.67 1.89 0.51
CA THR A 92 -29.93 1.67 1.76
C THR A 92 -30.19 0.26 2.29
N TYR A 93 -29.12 -0.48 2.52
CA TYR A 93 -29.12 -1.80 3.14
C TYR A 93 -28.67 -1.66 4.60
N ARG A 94 -29.56 -1.98 5.53
CA ARG A 94 -29.36 -1.68 6.96
C ARG A 94 -28.44 -2.66 7.68
N ASN A 95 -28.31 -3.89 7.16
CA ASN A 95 -27.54 -4.96 7.79
C ASN A 95 -27.13 -6.04 6.76
N ALA A 96 -26.30 -6.99 7.21
CA ALA A 96 -25.79 -8.08 6.40
C ALA A 96 -26.89 -8.95 5.78
N THR A 97 -27.98 -9.22 6.51
CA THR A 97 -29.09 -10.02 5.99
C THR A 97 -29.79 -9.36 4.81
N ALA A 98 -30.07 -8.04 4.92
CA ALA A 98 -30.67 -7.28 3.84
C ALA A 98 -29.72 -7.19 2.61
N LEU A 99 -28.42 -7.07 2.83
CA LEU A 99 -27.43 -7.09 1.77
C LEU A 99 -27.38 -8.44 1.07
N SER A 100 -27.27 -9.54 1.83
CA SER A 100 -27.17 -10.90 1.28
C SER A 100 -28.39 -11.28 0.46
N ALA A 101 -29.60 -10.90 0.90
CA ALA A 101 -30.84 -11.12 0.14
C ALA A 101 -30.89 -10.34 -1.19
N ASN A 102 -30.04 -9.34 -1.37
CA ASN A 102 -29.97 -8.50 -2.57
C ASN A 102 -28.56 -8.46 -3.19
N TYR A 103 -27.73 -9.46 -2.90
CA TYR A 103 -26.33 -9.48 -3.24
C TYR A 103 -26.06 -9.16 -4.71
N THR A 104 -26.72 -9.84 -5.63
CA THR A 104 -26.53 -9.65 -7.09
C THR A 104 -26.99 -8.28 -7.59
N ARG A 105 -27.90 -7.63 -6.86
CA ARG A 105 -28.32 -6.25 -7.15
C ARG A 105 -27.29 -5.22 -6.69
N VAL A 106 -26.53 -5.52 -5.65
CA VAL A 106 -25.52 -4.64 -5.09
C VAL A 106 -24.18 -4.85 -5.81
N PHE A 107 -23.74 -6.08 -5.89
CA PHE A 107 -22.49 -6.46 -6.55
C PHE A 107 -22.77 -7.02 -7.94
N THR A 108 -23.10 -6.10 -8.86
CA THR A 108 -23.36 -6.42 -10.27
C THR A 108 -22.09 -6.97 -10.94
N PRO A 109 -22.20 -7.58 -12.15
CA PRO A 109 -21.02 -8.01 -12.90
C PRO A 109 -19.99 -6.92 -13.12
N GLU A 110 -20.43 -5.67 -13.33
CA GLU A 110 -19.57 -4.50 -13.53
C GLU A 110 -18.80 -4.17 -12.25
N VAL A 111 -19.46 -4.15 -11.09
CA VAL A 111 -18.82 -3.96 -9.78
C VAL A 111 -17.80 -5.06 -9.50
N LYS A 112 -18.15 -6.32 -9.75
CA LYS A 112 -17.23 -7.46 -9.60
C LYS A 112 -16.03 -7.35 -10.54
N ALA A 113 -16.24 -6.93 -11.79
CA ALA A 113 -15.16 -6.72 -12.76
C ALA A 113 -14.23 -5.60 -12.33
N ALA A 114 -14.75 -4.48 -11.82
CA ALA A 114 -13.95 -3.39 -11.30
C ALA A 114 -13.05 -3.84 -10.14
N VAL A 115 -13.60 -4.63 -9.19
CA VAL A 115 -12.80 -5.20 -8.11
C VAL A 115 -11.74 -6.17 -8.64
N ALA A 116 -12.08 -7.04 -9.56
CA ALA A 116 -11.14 -8.00 -10.15
C ALA A 116 -9.95 -7.32 -10.84
N ALA A 117 -10.22 -6.22 -11.56
CA ALA A 117 -9.20 -5.45 -12.29
C ALA A 117 -8.34 -4.56 -11.37
N ALA A 118 -8.84 -4.12 -10.20
CA ALA A 118 -8.18 -3.15 -9.34
C ALA A 118 -6.78 -3.61 -8.91
N LYS A 119 -5.83 -2.69 -8.86
CA LYS A 119 -4.49 -2.88 -8.29
C LYS A 119 -4.26 -1.84 -7.23
N PRO A 120 -3.46 -2.13 -6.18
CA PRO A 120 -3.18 -1.15 -5.12
C PRO A 120 -2.65 0.18 -5.64
N ASP A 121 -1.77 0.14 -6.64
CA ASP A 121 -1.11 1.33 -7.22
C ASP A 121 -2.04 2.19 -8.09
N ASP A 122 -3.18 1.63 -8.53
CA ASP A 122 -4.16 2.30 -9.40
C ASP A 122 -5.36 2.87 -8.60
N LEU A 123 -5.36 2.73 -7.26
CA LEU A 123 -6.48 3.19 -6.44
C LEU A 123 -6.46 4.70 -6.28
N PHE A 124 -7.57 5.34 -6.58
CA PHE A 124 -7.76 6.76 -6.31
C PHE A 124 -8.12 6.99 -4.84
N THR A 125 -7.50 8.02 -4.23
CA THR A 125 -7.71 8.34 -2.81
C THR A 125 -8.06 9.80 -2.63
N ARG A 126 -9.02 10.07 -1.74
CA ARG A 126 -9.35 11.41 -1.25
C ARG A 126 -9.84 11.33 0.20
N ASP A 127 -10.17 12.48 0.78
CA ASP A 127 -10.67 12.63 2.16
C ASP A 127 -11.82 11.70 2.55
N GLN A 128 -12.66 11.34 1.58
CA GLN A 128 -13.81 10.44 1.79
C GLN A 128 -13.42 8.96 1.84
N GLY A 129 -12.23 8.58 1.38
CA GLY A 129 -11.77 7.20 1.34
C GLY A 129 -11.01 6.84 0.08
N VAL A 130 -10.89 5.54 -0.15
CA VAL A 130 -10.22 4.92 -1.29
C VAL A 130 -11.24 4.35 -2.26
N MET A 131 -11.07 4.64 -3.53
CA MET A 131 -11.99 4.27 -4.60
C MET A 131 -11.43 3.11 -5.43
N ILE A 132 -12.27 2.13 -5.73
CA ILE A 132 -12.00 1.05 -6.67
C ILE A 132 -12.74 1.33 -7.99
N GLY A 133 -12.04 1.13 -9.10
CA GLY A 133 -12.57 1.36 -10.44
C GLY A 133 -12.83 2.85 -10.72
N ASN A 134 -13.94 3.15 -11.38
CA ASN A 134 -14.38 4.50 -11.69
C ASN A 134 -15.37 5.05 -10.64
N GLY A 135 -15.34 4.49 -9.43
CA GLY A 135 -16.25 4.85 -8.35
C GLY A 135 -17.20 3.74 -7.93
N GLU A 136 -17.05 2.54 -8.51
CA GLU A 136 -17.93 1.41 -8.23
C GLU A 136 -17.97 1.05 -6.74
N ILE A 137 -16.81 1.09 -6.06
CA ILE A 137 -16.72 0.88 -4.62
C ILE A 137 -15.91 1.99 -3.98
N TRP A 138 -16.42 2.50 -2.87
CA TRP A 138 -15.65 3.31 -1.92
C TRP A 138 -15.45 2.53 -0.64
N MET A 139 -14.24 2.60 -0.11
CA MET A 139 -13.84 1.95 1.14
C MET A 139 -13.07 2.92 2.01
N ASN A 140 -13.18 2.76 3.33
CA ASN A 140 -12.41 3.55 4.29
C ASN A 140 -12.18 2.73 5.57
N GLU A 141 -11.28 3.19 6.40
CA GLU A 141 -11.03 2.61 7.72
C GLU A 141 -12.07 3.12 8.73
N ILE A 142 -12.82 2.20 9.31
CA ILE A 142 -13.87 2.49 10.29
C ILE A 142 -13.60 1.68 11.55
N GLY A 143 -13.31 2.35 12.65
CA GLY A 143 -13.01 1.69 13.93
C GLY A 143 -11.81 0.75 13.84
N GLY A 144 -10.75 1.13 13.12
CA GLY A 144 -9.53 0.34 12.95
C GLY A 144 -9.64 -0.81 11.96
N SER A 145 -10.70 -0.85 11.15
CA SER A 145 -10.91 -1.89 10.13
C SER A 145 -11.36 -1.28 8.81
N MET A 146 -10.76 -1.73 7.71
CA MET A 146 -11.21 -1.36 6.38
C MET A 146 -12.61 -1.90 6.11
N LYS A 147 -13.49 -1.05 5.55
CA LYS A 147 -14.87 -1.38 5.21
C LYS A 147 -15.27 -0.78 3.87
N ILE A 148 -16.14 -1.48 3.14
CA ILE A 148 -16.90 -0.88 2.04
C ILE A 148 -17.92 0.08 2.65
N ILE A 149 -17.90 1.35 2.21
CA ILE A 149 -18.79 2.40 2.73
C ILE A 149 -19.86 2.82 1.72
N THR A 150 -19.61 2.62 0.42
CA THR A 150 -20.54 2.95 -0.65
C THR A 150 -20.31 2.04 -1.84
N VAL A 151 -21.38 1.70 -2.55
CA VAL A 151 -21.34 1.04 -3.87
C VAL A 151 -22.10 1.92 -4.87
N ASN A 152 -21.51 2.13 -6.04
CA ASN A 152 -22.13 2.86 -7.13
C ASN A 152 -22.21 1.95 -8.36
N HIS A 153 -23.35 1.96 -9.01
CA HIS A 153 -23.48 1.39 -10.33
C HIS A 153 -23.18 2.48 -11.35
N THR A 154 -21.94 2.49 -11.85
CA THR A 154 -21.54 3.39 -12.94
C THR A 154 -22.28 3.02 -14.23
N ARG A 155 -22.43 4.01 -15.11
CA ARG A 155 -23.09 3.80 -16.42
C ARG A 155 -22.13 3.23 -17.42
#